data_750702b93851d73c1dcfa29f58bc02be
#
_entry.id   750702b93851d73c1dcfa29f58bc02be
#
_cell.length_a   1.000
_cell.length_b   1.000
_cell.length_c   1.000
_cell.angle_alpha   90.00
_cell.angle_beta   90.00
_cell.angle_gamma   90.00
#
_symmetry.space_group_name_H-M   'P 1'
#
loop_
_entity.id
_entity.type
_entity.pdbx_description
1 polymer ?
#
loop_
_entity_poly.entity_id
_entity_poly.type
_entity_poly.pdbx_seq_one_letter_code
_entity_poly.pdbx_strand_id
1 'polypeptide(L)'
;MNNNTFAHALSVTLACLGMFVLTSCTGIFDDIYDEPQKEVVSAKGQVVVDATSWTDWYYIDLKQLQQLTEAGDDDALLKAQTEHEPWSIPMTLTGESDGHSGQYLYWFDVLGSGIENNEFRSYTPCDAQPEPTEWSFAVHRNNVRTNGGAVFKTLYTSMDQLPESSDAFKNETFVEDEWTEKEVWDNKDQMLLGLVPSQGIKINKVLSSWLSFKFNIPPDYIPDSHVFVLRLNDGTYAALQLVDYLSPAGKKCWLTINYKYPY
;
A
#
# COMPACT_ATOMS: atom_id res chain seq x y z
N MET A 1 56.44 -10.83 47.76
CA MET A 1 55.31 -10.14 47.12
C MET A 1 54.08 -10.37 47.99
N ASN A 2 53.49 -9.34 48.54
CA ASN A 2 52.41 -9.44 49.54
C ASN A 2 51.13 -9.85 48.91
N ASN A 3 50.53 -10.96 49.39
CA ASN A 3 49.24 -11.49 48.93
C ASN A 3 48.09 -10.46 48.96
N ASN A 4 48.19 -9.44 49.82
CA ASN A 4 47.20 -8.38 49.94
C ASN A 4 47.20 -7.40 48.74
N THR A 5 48.35 -7.14 48.13
CA THR A 5 48.46 -6.24 46.96
C THR A 5 47.85 -6.88 45.72
N PHE A 6 47.94 -8.21 45.60
CA PHE A 6 47.36 -8.96 44.48
C PHE A 6 45.83 -9.04 44.59
N ALA A 7 45.32 -9.21 45.81
CA ALA A 7 43.87 -9.25 46.07
C ALA A 7 43.21 -7.87 45.80
N HIS A 8 43.88 -6.77 46.20
CA HIS A 8 43.36 -5.41 45.92
C HIS A 8 43.40 -5.05 44.44
N ALA A 9 44.48 -5.45 43.71
CA ALA A 9 44.55 -5.26 42.26
C ALA A 9 43.47 -6.03 41.53
N LEU A 10 43.20 -7.28 41.91
CA LEU A 10 42.15 -8.13 41.30
C LEU A 10 40.75 -7.57 41.58
N SER A 11 40.48 -7.08 42.80
CA SER A 11 39.19 -6.48 43.16
C SER A 11 38.92 -5.17 42.43
N VAL A 12 39.92 -4.30 42.22
CA VAL A 12 39.78 -3.06 41.49
C VAL A 12 39.56 -3.34 39.98
N THR A 13 40.25 -4.35 39.41
CA THR A 13 40.08 -4.71 38.00
C THR A 13 38.70 -5.32 37.75
N LEU A 14 38.15 -6.13 38.66
CA LEU A 14 36.83 -6.68 38.59
C LEU A 14 35.74 -5.62 38.73
N ALA A 15 35.91 -4.64 39.60
CA ALA A 15 35.02 -3.50 39.80
C ALA A 15 34.98 -2.59 38.54
N CYS A 16 36.15 -2.31 37.94
CA CYS A 16 36.22 -1.55 36.68
C CYS A 16 35.60 -2.28 35.52
N LEU A 17 35.77 -3.62 35.40
CA LEU A 17 35.12 -4.41 34.37
C LEU A 17 33.59 -4.45 34.55
N GLY A 18 33.13 -4.53 35.80
CA GLY A 18 31.70 -4.48 36.14
C GLY A 18 31.02 -3.15 35.82
N MET A 19 31.72 -2.02 35.94
CA MET A 19 31.20 -0.71 35.59
C MET A 19 31.11 -0.48 34.06
N PHE A 20 31.99 -1.10 33.29
CA PHE A 20 31.90 -1.02 31.81
C PHE A 20 30.77 -1.83 31.21
N VAL A 21 30.29 -2.86 31.91
CA VAL A 21 29.17 -3.70 31.41
C VAL A 21 27.80 -3.06 31.71
N LEU A 22 27.71 -2.16 32.69
CA LEU A 22 26.44 -1.54 33.08
C LEU A 22 26.15 -0.21 32.35
N THR A 23 27.10 0.35 31.61
CA THR A 23 26.90 1.60 30.84
C THR A 23 26.71 1.36 29.36
N SER A 24 26.69 0.09 28.91
CA SER A 24 26.64 -0.26 27.49
C SER A 24 25.24 -0.50 26.93
N CYS A 25 24.18 -0.37 27.73
CA CYS A 25 22.82 -0.69 27.26
C CYS A 25 21.74 0.38 27.50
N THR A 26 22.11 1.59 27.88
CA THR A 26 21.10 2.64 28.15
C THR A 26 21.26 3.85 27.24
N GLY A 27 21.44 3.73 26.00
CA GLY A 27 21.57 4.93 25.16
C GLY A 27 21.42 4.69 23.65
N ILE A 28 21.37 3.43 23.22
CA ILE A 28 21.29 3.14 21.78
C ILE A 28 19.85 3.00 21.32
N PHE A 29 18.89 2.85 22.23
CA PHE A 29 17.48 2.64 21.91
C PHE A 29 16.53 3.74 22.40
N ASP A 30 17.00 4.70 23.19
CA ASP A 30 16.16 5.78 23.74
C ASP A 30 15.70 6.76 22.64
N ASP A 31 16.44 6.90 21.54
CA ASP A 31 16.10 7.80 20.43
C ASP A 31 15.40 7.10 19.25
N ILE A 32 15.21 5.77 19.32
CA ILE A 32 14.65 5.02 18.18
C ILE A 32 13.12 4.82 18.31
N TYR A 33 12.56 4.99 19.52
CA TYR A 33 11.16 4.63 19.79
C TYR A 33 10.28 5.77 20.31
N ASP A 34 10.82 6.93 20.62
CA ASP A 34 10.09 8.02 21.28
C ASP A 34 9.88 9.28 20.44
N GLU A 35 10.08 9.25 19.13
CA GLU A 35 9.43 10.30 18.34
C GLU A 35 7.92 10.02 18.35
N PRO A 36 7.11 10.92 18.93
CA PRO A 36 5.67 10.80 18.84
C PRO A 36 5.33 10.71 17.35
N GLN A 37 4.61 9.64 16.95
CA GLN A 37 4.15 9.52 15.58
C GLN A 37 3.44 10.83 15.24
N LYS A 38 3.94 11.53 14.22
CA LYS A 38 3.26 12.74 13.74
C LYS A 38 1.84 12.34 13.43
N GLU A 39 0.91 13.02 14.07
CA GLU A 39 -0.51 12.84 13.81
C GLU A 39 -0.74 12.98 12.31
N VAL A 40 -1.35 11.98 11.69
CA VAL A 40 -1.66 12.01 10.26
C VAL A 40 -2.82 12.97 10.08
N VAL A 41 -2.51 14.21 9.72
CA VAL A 41 -3.54 15.20 9.40
C VAL A 41 -3.75 15.18 7.89
N SER A 42 -4.92 14.76 7.44
CA SER A 42 -5.29 14.85 6.03
C SER A 42 -5.83 16.24 5.71
N ALA A 43 -5.38 16.81 4.60
CA ALA A 43 -5.92 18.06 4.06
C ALA A 43 -7.27 17.80 3.33
N LYS A 44 -8.12 18.82 3.18
CA LYS A 44 -9.29 18.71 2.29
C LYS A 44 -8.84 18.33 0.88
N GLY A 45 -9.51 17.36 0.27
CA GLY A 45 -9.11 16.82 -1.03
C GLY A 45 -7.93 15.85 -0.99
N GLN A 46 -7.65 15.22 0.17
CA GLN A 46 -6.59 14.26 0.34
C GLN A 46 -7.08 13.06 1.16
N VAL A 47 -6.68 11.87 0.79
CA VAL A 47 -6.84 10.64 1.60
C VAL A 47 -5.49 10.05 1.92
N VAL A 48 -5.39 9.40 3.08
CA VAL A 48 -4.19 8.68 3.53
C VAL A 48 -4.56 7.25 3.84
N VAL A 49 -3.90 6.30 3.20
CA VAL A 49 -4.24 4.88 3.30
C VAL A 49 -3.02 4.08 3.76
N ASP A 50 -3.10 3.45 4.93
CA ASP A 50 -2.12 2.44 5.34
C ASP A 50 -2.34 1.14 4.56
N ALA A 51 -1.83 1.06 3.35
CA ALA A 51 -1.87 -0.12 2.49
C ALA A 51 -0.66 -1.05 2.70
N THR A 52 -0.11 -1.09 3.91
CA THR A 52 1.07 -1.91 4.22
C THR A 52 0.76 -3.39 4.40
N SER A 53 -0.50 -3.77 4.65
CA SER A 53 -0.94 -5.15 4.68
C SER A 53 -0.67 -5.85 3.34
N TRP A 54 -0.36 -7.16 3.43
CA TRP A 54 -0.14 -8.01 2.25
C TRP A 54 -1.40 -8.79 1.85
N THR A 55 -2.45 -8.77 2.69
CA THR A 55 -3.65 -9.58 2.50
C THR A 55 -4.91 -8.75 2.31
N ASP A 56 -4.83 -7.41 2.50
CA ASP A 56 -6.03 -6.61 2.62
C ASP A 56 -6.15 -5.57 1.51
N TRP A 57 -7.38 -5.37 1.07
CA TRP A 57 -7.81 -4.25 0.25
C TRP A 57 -8.42 -3.16 1.12
N TYR A 58 -8.22 -1.90 0.73
CA TYR A 58 -8.75 -0.71 1.37
C TYR A 58 -9.58 0.07 0.36
N TYR A 59 -10.84 0.30 0.67
CA TYR A 59 -11.82 0.90 -0.23
C TYR A 59 -12.03 2.36 0.09
N ILE A 60 -12.07 3.20 -0.93
CA ILE A 60 -12.29 4.64 -0.84
C ILE A 60 -13.56 4.99 -1.61
N ASP A 61 -14.50 5.67 -0.94
CA ASP A 61 -15.71 6.21 -1.53
C ASP A 61 -15.61 7.74 -1.70
N LEU A 62 -15.34 8.19 -2.92
CA LEU A 62 -15.23 9.60 -3.24
C LEU A 62 -16.57 10.35 -3.09
N LYS A 63 -17.71 9.67 -3.29
CA LYS A 63 -19.03 10.26 -3.12
C LYS A 63 -19.30 10.57 -1.65
N GLN A 64 -18.96 9.63 -0.77
CA GLN A 64 -19.05 9.84 0.67
C GLN A 64 -18.18 11.02 1.11
N LEU A 65 -16.92 11.08 0.65
CA LEU A 65 -16.01 12.18 0.97
C LEU A 65 -16.57 13.54 0.53
N GLN A 66 -17.21 13.61 -0.65
CA GLN A 66 -17.86 14.82 -1.10
C GLN A 66 -19.07 15.18 -0.23
N GLN A 67 -19.93 14.22 0.06
CA GLN A 67 -21.11 14.46 0.90
C GLN A 67 -20.72 15.02 2.28
N LEU A 68 -19.67 14.47 2.90
CA LEU A 68 -19.16 14.96 4.17
C LEU A 68 -18.57 16.38 4.05
N THR A 69 -17.87 16.65 2.94
CA THR A 69 -17.35 17.99 2.64
C THR A 69 -18.47 19.01 2.49
N GLU A 70 -19.54 18.67 1.77
CA GLU A 70 -20.72 19.54 1.55
C GLU A 70 -21.53 19.74 2.84
N ALA A 71 -21.59 18.72 3.69
CA ALA A 71 -22.24 18.81 5.00
C ALA A 71 -21.45 19.66 6.00
N GLY A 72 -20.15 19.90 5.75
CA GLY A 72 -19.26 20.59 6.66
C GLY A 72 -18.94 19.79 7.92
N ASP A 73 -19.05 18.46 7.85
CA ASP A 73 -18.70 17.54 8.94
C ASP A 73 -17.21 17.22 8.87
N ASP A 74 -16.39 18.14 9.36
CA ASP A 74 -14.92 18.04 9.28
C ASP A 74 -14.38 16.83 10.07
N ASP A 75 -15.00 16.42 11.17
CA ASP A 75 -14.57 15.27 11.97
C ASP A 75 -14.86 13.95 11.24
N ALA A 76 -16.07 13.79 10.70
CA ALA A 76 -16.40 12.59 9.91
C ALA A 76 -15.61 12.56 8.59
N LEU A 77 -15.34 13.70 7.98
CA LEU A 77 -14.50 13.79 6.77
C LEU A 77 -13.07 13.35 7.08
N LEU A 78 -12.46 13.87 8.14
CA LEU A 78 -11.09 13.46 8.55
C LEU A 78 -11.02 11.95 8.80
N LYS A 79 -12.01 11.42 9.52
CA LYS A 79 -12.09 9.97 9.76
C LYS A 79 -12.18 9.18 8.45
N ALA A 80 -13.07 9.56 7.55
CA ALA A 80 -13.22 8.89 6.24
C ALA A 80 -11.99 9.04 5.33
N GLN A 81 -11.16 10.08 5.55
CA GLN A 81 -9.92 10.29 4.82
C GLN A 81 -8.73 9.51 5.37
N THR A 82 -8.76 9.06 6.63
CA THR A 82 -7.59 8.50 7.32
C THR A 82 -7.80 7.12 7.91
N GLU A 83 -9.06 6.70 8.14
CA GLU A 83 -9.40 5.42 8.71
C GLU A 83 -10.11 4.55 7.66
N HIS A 84 -9.46 3.48 7.23
CA HIS A 84 -10.01 2.55 6.24
C HIS A 84 -10.07 1.14 6.82
N GLU A 85 -11.26 0.53 6.76
CA GLU A 85 -11.43 -0.85 7.18
C GLU A 85 -10.68 -1.80 6.24
N PRO A 86 -9.87 -2.73 6.77
CA PRO A 86 -9.21 -3.74 5.96
C PRO A 86 -10.21 -4.83 5.53
N TRP A 87 -10.20 -5.15 4.25
CA TRP A 87 -11.02 -6.22 3.67
C TRP A 87 -10.10 -7.35 3.20
N SER A 88 -9.95 -8.36 4.03
CA SER A 88 -9.07 -9.49 3.74
C SER A 88 -9.66 -10.43 2.70
N ILE A 89 -8.78 -11.02 1.89
CA ILE A 89 -9.17 -12.03 0.92
C ILE A 89 -9.51 -13.31 1.67
N PRO A 90 -10.72 -13.87 1.47
CA PRO A 90 -11.06 -15.15 2.07
C PRO A 90 -10.20 -16.27 1.44
N MET A 91 -9.62 -17.10 2.28
CA MET A 91 -8.83 -18.25 1.89
C MET A 91 -9.70 -19.50 1.94
N THR A 92 -10.02 -20.07 0.78
CA THR A 92 -10.65 -21.39 0.72
C THR A 92 -9.67 -22.44 0.20
N LEU A 93 -9.95 -23.69 0.51
CA LEU A 93 -9.04 -24.80 0.20
C LEU A 93 -9.13 -25.22 -1.27
N THR A 94 -8.01 -25.58 -1.80
CA THR A 94 -7.62 -26.18 -3.08
C THR A 94 -8.69 -26.68 -4.03
N GLY A 95 -8.66 -26.21 -5.27
CA GLY A 95 -9.46 -26.69 -6.38
C GLY A 95 -8.77 -26.51 -7.74
N GLU A 96 -9.43 -26.86 -8.83
CA GLU A 96 -8.93 -26.65 -10.17
C GLU A 96 -9.45 -25.32 -10.74
N SER A 97 -8.58 -24.56 -11.45
CA SER A 97 -8.97 -23.32 -12.10
C SER A 97 -9.95 -23.59 -13.23
N ASP A 98 -11.07 -22.90 -13.20
CA ASP A 98 -12.04 -22.89 -14.28
C ASP A 98 -11.85 -21.70 -15.24
N GLY A 99 -10.71 -21.01 -15.12
CA GLY A 99 -10.37 -19.90 -15.98
C GLY A 99 -11.08 -18.60 -15.63
N HIS A 100 -10.74 -17.97 -14.54
CA HIS A 100 -11.17 -16.63 -14.15
C HIS A 100 -12.60 -16.49 -13.59
N SER A 101 -13.26 -17.58 -13.22
CA SER A 101 -14.50 -17.51 -12.48
C SER A 101 -14.24 -17.39 -10.99
N GLY A 102 -14.46 -16.25 -10.40
CA GLY A 102 -14.18 -15.96 -9.01
C GLY A 102 -12.79 -15.38 -8.78
N GLN A 103 -12.30 -15.48 -7.56
CA GLN A 103 -10.98 -15.05 -7.17
C GLN A 103 -10.14 -16.24 -6.77
N TYR A 104 -8.83 -16.17 -7.08
CA TYR A 104 -7.91 -17.28 -6.87
C TYR A 104 -6.63 -16.80 -6.26
N LEU A 105 -6.01 -17.64 -5.41
CA LEU A 105 -4.62 -17.53 -5.06
C LEU A 105 -3.82 -18.45 -5.97
N TYR A 106 -2.90 -17.86 -6.71
CA TYR A 106 -1.94 -18.55 -7.55
C TYR A 106 -0.60 -18.64 -6.83
N TRP A 107 0.09 -19.77 -6.99
CA TRP A 107 1.41 -19.98 -6.41
C TRP A 107 2.46 -19.99 -7.51
N PHE A 108 3.43 -19.10 -7.42
CA PHE A 108 4.48 -18.92 -8.40
C PHE A 108 5.84 -19.25 -7.83
N ASP A 109 6.67 -19.95 -8.61
CA ASP A 109 8.07 -20.21 -8.30
C ASP A 109 8.93 -19.01 -8.71
N VAL A 110 9.16 -18.14 -7.76
CA VAL A 110 9.89 -16.87 -7.97
C VAL A 110 11.38 -17.13 -8.28
N LEU A 111 11.96 -18.18 -7.70
CA LEU A 111 13.38 -18.49 -7.86
C LEU A 111 13.66 -19.41 -9.06
N GLY A 112 12.67 -20.17 -9.52
CA GLY A 112 12.82 -21.08 -10.65
C GLY A 112 12.79 -20.36 -11.99
N SER A 113 11.67 -19.74 -12.34
CA SER A 113 11.47 -19.06 -13.62
C SER A 113 11.60 -17.54 -13.56
N GLY A 114 11.77 -16.97 -12.37
CA GLY A 114 11.80 -15.53 -12.13
C GLY A 114 10.42 -14.89 -12.13
N ILE A 115 10.37 -13.63 -11.70
CA ILE A 115 9.10 -12.91 -11.55
C ILE A 115 8.44 -12.63 -12.90
N GLU A 116 9.22 -12.30 -13.92
CA GLU A 116 8.71 -11.95 -15.25
C GLU A 116 8.19 -13.17 -16.03
N ASN A 117 8.74 -14.35 -15.74
CA ASN A 117 8.43 -15.61 -16.43
C ASN A 117 7.88 -16.67 -15.48
N ASN A 118 7.19 -16.27 -14.42
CA ASN A 118 6.59 -17.19 -13.48
C ASN A 118 5.66 -18.17 -14.17
N GLU A 119 5.90 -19.46 -13.95
CA GLU A 119 4.96 -20.49 -14.27
C GLU A 119 3.97 -20.68 -13.13
N PHE A 120 2.73 -20.85 -13.48
CA PHE A 120 1.70 -21.26 -12.54
C PHE A 120 2.00 -22.67 -12.02
N ARG A 121 2.13 -22.83 -10.72
CA ARG A 121 2.43 -24.11 -10.06
C ARG A 121 1.20 -24.78 -9.49
N SER A 122 0.43 -24.02 -8.75
CA SER A 122 -0.84 -24.43 -8.17
C SER A 122 -1.66 -23.21 -7.84
N TYR A 123 -2.93 -23.37 -7.64
CA TYR A 123 -3.79 -22.29 -7.19
C TYR A 123 -4.73 -22.78 -6.10
N THR A 124 -5.24 -21.85 -5.34
CA THR A 124 -6.27 -22.08 -4.34
C THR A 124 -7.45 -21.19 -4.69
N PRO A 125 -8.63 -21.76 -5.05
CA PRO A 125 -9.83 -20.96 -5.21
C PRO A 125 -10.19 -20.32 -3.87
N CYS A 126 -10.72 -19.11 -3.92
CA CYS A 126 -11.29 -18.46 -2.76
C CYS A 126 -12.68 -17.93 -3.10
N ASP A 127 -13.48 -17.65 -2.09
CA ASP A 127 -14.75 -16.97 -2.26
C ASP A 127 -14.53 -15.59 -2.89
N ALA A 128 -15.58 -15.02 -3.48
CA ALA A 128 -15.50 -13.66 -3.99
C ALA A 128 -15.00 -12.71 -2.90
N GLN A 129 -14.10 -11.79 -3.29
CA GLN A 129 -13.60 -10.78 -2.37
C GLN A 129 -14.78 -10.02 -1.75
N PRO A 130 -14.91 -10.01 -0.43
CA PRO A 130 -15.89 -9.13 0.19
C PRO A 130 -15.53 -7.68 -0.11
N GLU A 131 -16.53 -6.85 -0.39
CA GLU A 131 -16.34 -5.45 -0.71
C GLU A 131 -17.52 -4.62 -0.20
N PRO A 132 -17.34 -3.33 0.10
CA PRO A 132 -18.44 -2.45 0.47
C PRO A 132 -19.45 -2.32 -0.68
N THR A 133 -20.67 -1.94 -0.36
CA THR A 133 -21.72 -1.71 -1.38
C THR A 133 -21.37 -0.50 -2.26
N GLU A 134 -20.83 0.54 -1.65
CA GLU A 134 -20.43 1.78 -2.32
C GLU A 134 -18.94 2.01 -2.17
N TRP A 135 -18.28 2.21 -3.28
CA TRP A 135 -16.86 2.57 -3.33
C TRP A 135 -16.49 3.07 -4.74
N SER A 136 -15.40 3.81 -4.84
CA SER A 136 -14.93 4.39 -6.10
C SER A 136 -13.67 3.68 -6.62
N PHE A 137 -12.70 3.50 -5.74
CA PHE A 137 -11.48 2.73 -6.02
C PHE A 137 -10.98 2.07 -4.74
N ALA A 138 -10.16 1.06 -4.89
CA ALA A 138 -9.54 0.37 -3.77
C ALA A 138 -8.06 0.17 -4.01
N VAL A 139 -7.28 0.14 -2.92
CA VAL A 139 -5.83 -0.04 -2.97
C VAL A 139 -5.42 -1.29 -2.18
N HIS A 140 -4.44 -1.99 -2.71
CA HIS A 140 -3.72 -3.09 -2.07
C HIS A 140 -2.23 -2.90 -2.36
N ARG A 141 -1.49 -2.38 -1.40
CA ARG A 141 -0.10 -1.95 -1.57
C ARG A 141 0.06 -0.95 -2.71
N ASN A 142 0.70 -1.33 -3.82
CA ASN A 142 0.83 -0.49 -5.02
C ASN A 142 -0.26 -0.74 -6.06
N ASN A 143 -1.05 -1.78 -5.90
CA ASN A 143 -2.10 -2.14 -6.86
C ASN A 143 -3.40 -1.38 -6.57
N VAL A 144 -4.12 -1.04 -7.63
CA VAL A 144 -5.39 -0.33 -7.57
C VAL A 144 -6.41 -1.02 -8.43
N ARG A 145 -7.64 -1.09 -7.96
CA ARG A 145 -8.81 -1.48 -8.74
C ARG A 145 -9.91 -0.44 -8.63
N THR A 146 -10.79 -0.39 -9.62
CA THR A 146 -11.92 0.52 -9.68
C THR A 146 -13.24 -0.24 -9.55
N ASN A 147 -14.29 0.44 -9.12
CA ASN A 147 -15.63 -0.13 -9.11
C ASN A 147 -16.29 -0.01 -10.49
N GLY A 148 -15.81 -0.81 -11.46
CA GLY A 148 -16.30 -0.75 -12.83
C GLY A 148 -16.00 0.57 -13.54
N GLY A 149 -15.01 1.32 -13.08
CA GLY A 149 -14.54 2.54 -13.70
C GLY A 149 -13.45 2.32 -14.74
N ALA A 150 -12.96 3.41 -15.30
CA ALA A 150 -11.84 3.41 -16.25
C ALA A 150 -10.93 4.61 -16.00
N VAL A 151 -9.64 4.48 -16.29
CA VAL A 151 -8.62 5.47 -15.94
C VAL A 151 -7.85 5.94 -17.16
N PHE A 152 -7.57 7.23 -17.20
CA PHE A 152 -6.66 7.88 -18.13
C PHE A 152 -5.52 8.57 -17.38
N LYS A 153 -4.28 8.31 -17.76
CA LYS A 153 -3.10 9.00 -17.24
C LYS A 153 -2.89 10.27 -18.04
N THR A 154 -2.92 11.42 -17.38
CA THR A 154 -2.72 12.73 -18.02
C THR A 154 -1.23 13.04 -18.20
N LEU A 155 -0.92 14.15 -18.85
CA LEU A 155 0.43 14.71 -18.94
C LEU A 155 0.74 15.71 -17.81
N TYR A 156 -0.24 15.99 -16.94
CA TYR A 156 -0.11 16.96 -15.87
C TYR A 156 0.49 16.31 -14.62
N THR A 157 1.37 17.04 -13.95
CA THR A 157 2.07 16.60 -12.73
C THR A 157 1.63 17.34 -11.47
N SER A 158 0.58 18.15 -11.58
CA SER A 158 -0.07 18.85 -10.47
C SER A 158 -1.55 19.01 -10.76
N MET A 159 -2.38 18.91 -9.69
CA MET A 159 -3.81 19.18 -9.77
C MET A 159 -4.14 20.58 -10.28
N ASP A 160 -3.30 21.58 -9.97
CA ASP A 160 -3.48 22.97 -10.40
C ASP A 160 -3.28 23.20 -11.90
N GLN A 161 -2.63 22.27 -12.58
CA GLN A 161 -2.41 22.31 -14.03
C GLN A 161 -3.58 21.74 -14.83
N LEU A 162 -4.49 21.03 -14.14
CA LEU A 162 -5.62 20.41 -14.81
C LEU A 162 -6.54 21.46 -15.46
N PRO A 163 -7.17 21.14 -16.59
CA PRO A 163 -8.27 21.91 -17.14
C PRO A 163 -9.39 22.12 -16.08
N GLU A 164 -10.21 23.12 -16.26
CA GLU A 164 -11.31 23.41 -15.33
C GLU A 164 -12.34 22.29 -15.26
N SER A 165 -12.52 21.54 -16.36
CA SER A 165 -13.51 20.47 -16.49
C SER A 165 -12.90 19.21 -17.09
N SER A 166 -13.41 18.06 -16.64
CA SER A 166 -13.13 16.73 -17.20
C SER A 166 -13.54 16.60 -18.68
N ASP A 167 -14.37 17.50 -19.21
CA ASP A 167 -14.72 17.55 -20.64
C ASP A 167 -13.50 17.59 -21.56
N ALA A 168 -12.38 18.14 -21.07
CA ALA A 168 -11.13 18.17 -21.79
C ALA A 168 -10.61 16.76 -22.13
N PHE A 169 -11.03 15.74 -21.39
CA PHE A 169 -10.56 14.36 -21.54
C PHE A 169 -11.60 13.43 -22.18
N LYS A 170 -12.76 13.93 -22.61
CA LYS A 170 -13.84 13.09 -23.15
C LYS A 170 -13.49 12.29 -24.39
N ASN A 171 -12.44 12.73 -25.13
CA ASN A 171 -11.98 12.04 -26.35
C ASN A 171 -10.74 11.16 -26.07
N GLU A 172 -10.27 11.11 -24.83
CA GLU A 172 -9.12 10.29 -24.45
C GLU A 172 -9.54 8.82 -24.27
N THR A 173 -8.57 7.94 -24.36
CA THR A 173 -8.80 6.50 -24.16
C THR A 173 -8.67 6.16 -22.69
N PHE A 174 -9.77 5.84 -22.05
CA PHE A 174 -9.80 5.35 -20.68
C PHE A 174 -9.67 3.83 -20.67
N VAL A 175 -8.84 3.32 -19.77
CA VAL A 175 -8.55 1.90 -19.61
C VAL A 175 -9.31 1.35 -18.42
N GLU A 176 -10.08 0.31 -18.64
CA GLU A 176 -10.82 -0.43 -17.61
C GLU A 176 -9.90 -1.39 -16.85
N ASP A 177 -10.41 -1.96 -15.77
CA ASP A 177 -9.68 -2.97 -15.00
C ASP A 177 -9.50 -4.25 -15.81
N GLU A 178 -8.29 -4.80 -15.80
CA GLU A 178 -7.91 -6.03 -16.48
C GLU A 178 -7.60 -7.14 -15.47
N TRP A 179 -7.88 -8.39 -15.87
CA TRP A 179 -7.50 -9.56 -15.10
C TRP A 179 -5.97 -9.69 -14.99
N THR A 180 -5.49 -9.97 -13.80
CA THR A 180 -4.10 -10.33 -13.53
C THR A 180 -4.02 -11.52 -12.59
N GLU A 181 -2.96 -12.30 -12.71
CA GLU A 181 -2.62 -13.45 -11.85
C GLU A 181 -1.25 -13.27 -11.18
N LYS A 182 -0.51 -12.22 -11.57
CA LYS A 182 0.92 -12.11 -11.28
C LYS A 182 1.29 -10.87 -10.47
N GLU A 183 0.44 -9.86 -10.41
CA GLU A 183 0.84 -8.52 -9.96
C GLU A 183 0.40 -8.21 -8.54
N VAL A 184 -0.51 -8.99 -7.98
CA VAL A 184 -1.07 -8.79 -6.64
C VAL A 184 -0.55 -9.86 -5.69
N TRP A 185 0.55 -9.57 -5.04
CA TRP A 185 1.22 -10.49 -4.10
C TRP A 185 0.58 -10.44 -2.72
N ASP A 186 0.44 -11.61 -2.11
CA ASP A 186 -0.39 -11.82 -0.93
C ASP A 186 0.38 -12.23 0.33
N ASN A 187 1.67 -12.56 0.20
CA ASN A 187 2.47 -13.00 1.33
C ASN A 187 3.95 -12.68 1.17
N LYS A 188 4.46 -11.86 2.08
CA LYS A 188 5.86 -11.44 2.09
C LYS A 188 6.80 -12.59 2.50
N ASP A 189 6.43 -13.35 3.51
CA ASP A 189 7.36 -14.28 4.17
C ASP A 189 7.69 -15.48 3.26
N GLN A 190 6.78 -15.84 2.39
CA GLN A 190 6.98 -16.92 1.43
C GLN A 190 7.83 -16.52 0.23
N MET A 191 7.98 -15.22 -0.04
CA MET A 191 8.85 -14.75 -1.14
C MET A 191 10.28 -15.25 -0.98
N LEU A 192 10.79 -15.32 0.24
CA LEU A 192 12.14 -15.83 0.53
C LEU A 192 12.27 -17.34 0.36
N LEU A 193 11.15 -18.07 0.37
CA LEU A 193 11.10 -19.52 0.14
C LEU A 193 10.96 -19.89 -1.34
N GLY A 194 10.79 -18.88 -2.21
CA GLY A 194 10.72 -19.06 -3.64
C GLY A 194 9.37 -19.46 -4.20
N LEU A 195 8.38 -19.71 -3.35
CA LEU A 195 6.99 -19.99 -3.75
C LEU A 195 6.08 -18.96 -3.09
N VAL A 196 5.45 -18.12 -3.90
CA VAL A 196 4.68 -16.95 -3.43
C VAL A 196 3.26 -17.00 -3.94
N PRO A 197 2.26 -16.83 -3.07
CA PRO A 197 0.89 -16.64 -3.51
C PRO A 197 0.70 -15.27 -4.17
N SER A 198 -0.09 -15.27 -5.23
CA SER A 198 -0.53 -14.06 -5.93
C SER A 198 -2.03 -14.12 -6.16
N GLN A 199 -2.69 -12.99 -6.04
CA GLN A 199 -4.14 -12.90 -6.20
C GLN A 199 -4.52 -12.79 -7.67
N GLY A 200 -5.37 -13.70 -8.16
CA GLY A 200 -6.06 -13.55 -9.42
C GLY A 200 -7.25 -12.60 -9.26
N ILE A 201 -7.14 -11.40 -9.79
CA ILE A 201 -8.14 -10.34 -9.65
C ILE A 201 -8.03 -9.33 -10.80
N LYS A 202 -9.09 -8.57 -11.02
CA LYS A 202 -9.03 -7.41 -11.90
C LYS A 202 -8.41 -6.22 -11.19
N ILE A 203 -7.43 -5.56 -11.82
CA ILE A 203 -6.82 -4.32 -11.37
C ILE A 203 -6.78 -3.31 -12.52
N ASN A 204 -6.75 -2.03 -12.19
CA ASN A 204 -6.48 -0.98 -13.16
C ASN A 204 -4.96 -0.78 -13.30
N LYS A 205 -4.37 -1.29 -14.36
CA LYS A 205 -2.92 -1.20 -14.60
C LYS A 205 -2.45 0.22 -14.82
N VAL A 206 -3.29 1.10 -15.39
CA VAL A 206 -2.97 2.50 -15.59
C VAL A 206 -2.87 3.20 -14.24
N LEU A 207 -3.87 3.07 -13.37
CA LEU A 207 -3.83 3.71 -12.05
C LEU A 207 -2.78 3.07 -11.13
N SER A 208 -2.59 1.75 -11.18
CA SER A 208 -1.54 1.05 -10.42
C SER A 208 -0.13 1.51 -10.81
N SER A 209 0.06 2.10 -12.01
CA SER A 209 1.35 2.64 -12.43
C SER A 209 1.78 3.90 -11.67
N TRP A 210 0.91 4.49 -10.83
CA TRP A 210 1.27 5.62 -9.98
C TRP A 210 2.38 5.29 -8.96
N LEU A 211 2.55 3.99 -8.66
CA LEU A 211 3.62 3.48 -7.81
C LEU A 211 4.20 2.22 -8.42
N SER A 212 5.30 2.37 -9.14
CA SER A 212 6.02 1.25 -9.75
C SER A 212 6.93 0.58 -8.74
N PHE A 213 7.03 -0.73 -8.85
CA PHE A 213 7.94 -1.56 -8.06
C PHE A 213 9.09 -2.04 -8.94
N LYS A 214 10.33 -1.86 -8.46
CA LYS A 214 11.52 -2.49 -9.05
C LYS A 214 12.09 -3.52 -8.09
N PHE A 215 12.27 -4.71 -8.60
CA PHE A 215 12.88 -5.80 -7.84
C PHE A 215 14.39 -5.60 -7.76
N ASN A 216 14.81 -4.81 -6.79
CA ASN A 216 16.19 -4.63 -6.38
C ASN A 216 16.35 -5.16 -4.95
N ILE A 217 17.58 -5.24 -4.44
CA ILE A 217 17.83 -5.56 -3.04
C ILE A 217 18.52 -4.36 -2.38
N PRO A 218 17.82 -3.58 -1.54
CA PRO A 218 16.39 -3.68 -1.19
C PRO A 218 15.47 -3.25 -2.34
N PRO A 219 14.19 -3.67 -2.33
CA PRO A 219 13.23 -3.29 -3.36
C PRO A 219 12.99 -1.78 -3.41
N ASP A 220 12.93 -1.23 -4.62
CA ASP A 220 12.65 0.18 -4.86
C ASP A 220 11.20 0.39 -5.30
N TYR A 221 10.57 1.43 -4.74
CA TYR A 221 9.30 1.96 -5.19
C TYR A 221 9.54 3.30 -5.88
N ILE A 222 8.95 3.48 -7.07
CA ILE A 222 9.11 4.69 -7.87
C ILE A 222 7.73 5.31 -8.02
N PRO A 223 7.44 6.40 -7.31
CA PRO A 223 6.18 7.12 -7.46
C PRO A 223 6.16 7.86 -8.80
N ASP A 224 4.99 7.90 -9.41
CA ASP A 224 4.69 8.67 -10.60
C ASP A 224 3.85 9.89 -10.20
N SER A 225 4.37 11.08 -10.44
CA SER A 225 3.73 12.35 -10.04
C SER A 225 2.59 12.77 -10.95
N HIS A 226 2.30 12.05 -12.05
CA HIS A 226 1.22 12.45 -12.94
C HIS A 226 -0.15 12.37 -12.24
N VAL A 227 -1.07 13.22 -12.73
CA VAL A 227 -2.47 13.14 -12.35
C VAL A 227 -3.16 12.12 -13.22
N PHE A 228 -3.99 11.30 -12.61
CA PHE A 228 -4.84 10.30 -13.27
C PHE A 228 -6.30 10.75 -13.20
N VAL A 229 -7.01 10.62 -14.30
CA VAL A 229 -8.45 10.88 -14.33
C VAL A 229 -9.18 9.55 -14.31
N LEU A 230 -9.99 9.35 -13.27
CA LEU A 230 -10.87 8.20 -13.10
C LEU A 230 -12.27 8.59 -13.57
N ARG A 231 -12.80 7.87 -14.53
CA ARG A 231 -14.23 7.88 -14.88
C ARG A 231 -14.90 6.77 -14.08
N LEU A 232 -15.81 7.12 -13.19
CA LEU A 232 -16.55 6.18 -12.36
C LEU A 232 -17.60 5.44 -13.19
N ASN A 233 -18.16 4.36 -12.64
CA ASN A 233 -19.21 3.54 -13.29
C ASN A 233 -20.52 4.31 -13.56
N ASP A 234 -20.80 5.38 -12.85
CA ASP A 234 -21.94 6.27 -13.06
C ASP A 234 -21.68 7.39 -14.08
N GLY A 235 -20.49 7.42 -14.67
CA GLY A 235 -20.09 8.43 -15.65
C GLY A 235 -19.54 9.73 -15.06
N THR A 236 -19.50 9.90 -13.75
CA THR A 236 -18.82 11.03 -13.12
C THR A 236 -17.30 10.85 -13.18
N TYR A 237 -16.56 11.94 -12.96
CA TYR A 237 -15.11 11.95 -13.05
C TYR A 237 -14.46 12.38 -11.74
N ALA A 238 -13.29 11.82 -11.47
CA ALA A 238 -12.40 12.23 -10.40
C ALA A 238 -10.98 12.40 -10.94
N ALA A 239 -10.22 13.33 -10.37
CA ALA A 239 -8.78 13.39 -10.57
C ALA A 239 -8.06 12.85 -9.32
N LEU A 240 -7.06 12.02 -9.53
CA LEU A 240 -6.29 11.35 -8.48
C LEU A 240 -4.78 11.58 -8.71
N GLN A 241 -4.02 11.80 -7.64
CA GLN A 241 -2.57 11.95 -7.71
C GLN A 241 -1.93 11.33 -6.47
N LEU A 242 -1.03 10.40 -6.64
CA LEU A 242 -0.19 9.90 -5.55
C LEU A 242 0.87 10.96 -5.24
N VAL A 243 0.91 11.46 -4.01
CA VAL A 243 1.89 12.48 -3.58
C VAL A 243 2.95 11.93 -2.64
N ASP A 244 2.63 10.88 -1.89
CA ASP A 244 3.59 10.16 -1.05
C ASP A 244 3.19 8.70 -0.88
N TYR A 245 4.17 7.84 -0.58
CA TYR A 245 3.98 6.41 -0.32
C TYR A 245 4.70 5.95 0.97
N LEU A 246 5.15 6.91 1.77
CA LEU A 246 5.81 6.66 3.04
C LEU A 246 4.97 7.18 4.20
N SER A 247 4.92 6.41 5.28
CA SER A 247 4.41 6.96 6.54
C SER A 247 5.39 8.00 7.11
N PRO A 248 4.96 8.81 8.09
CA PRO A 248 5.86 9.69 8.84
C PRO A 248 7.07 8.96 9.45
N ALA A 249 6.93 7.66 9.75
CA ALA A 249 8.00 6.79 10.23
C ALA A 249 8.79 6.09 9.11
N GLY A 250 8.59 6.45 7.84
CA GLY A 250 9.29 5.86 6.69
C GLY A 250 8.79 4.46 6.27
N LYS A 251 7.63 4.01 6.74
CA LYS A 251 7.04 2.72 6.37
C LYS A 251 6.47 2.82 4.95
N LYS A 252 6.88 1.92 4.05
CA LYS A 252 6.44 1.88 2.65
C LYS A 252 5.00 1.42 2.50
N CYS A 253 4.36 1.79 1.40
CA CYS A 253 2.94 1.54 1.09
C CYS A 253 1.96 2.23 2.06
N TRP A 254 2.36 3.36 2.60
CA TRP A 254 1.49 4.32 3.24
C TRP A 254 1.19 5.42 2.23
N LEU A 255 0.03 5.34 1.60
CA LEU A 255 -0.27 6.15 0.43
C LEU A 255 -0.95 7.45 0.83
N THR A 256 -0.40 8.57 0.38
CA THR A 256 -1.05 9.89 0.46
C THR A 256 -1.51 10.27 -0.94
N ILE A 257 -2.83 10.40 -1.13
CA ILE A 257 -3.46 10.57 -2.43
C ILE A 257 -4.26 11.86 -2.43
N ASN A 258 -3.88 12.81 -3.30
CA ASN A 258 -4.75 13.95 -3.58
C ASN A 258 -5.89 13.53 -4.49
N TYR A 259 -7.08 14.06 -4.23
CA TYR A 259 -8.24 13.85 -5.09
C TYR A 259 -9.01 15.16 -5.34
N LYS A 260 -9.65 15.22 -6.49
CA LYS A 260 -10.68 16.23 -6.83
C LYS A 260 -11.91 15.46 -7.30
N TYR A 261 -13.01 15.58 -6.58
CA TYR A 261 -14.27 14.94 -6.94
C TYR A 261 -15.45 15.81 -6.49
N PRO A 262 -16.47 15.99 -7.34
CA PRO A 262 -16.48 15.68 -8.77
C PRO A 262 -15.48 16.56 -9.55
N TYR A 263 -15.04 16.05 -10.70
CA TYR A 263 -14.12 16.73 -11.57
C TYR A 263 -14.67 16.96 -12.97
#